data_5dc6018d312e20dd47486204b2bec9d8
#
_entry.id   5dc6018d312e20dd47486204b2bec9d8
#
_cell.length_a   1.000
_cell.length_b   1.000
_cell.length_c   1.000
_cell.angle_alpha   90.00
_cell.angle_beta   90.00
_cell.angle_gamma   90.00
#
_symmetry.space_group_name_H-M   'P 1'
#
loop_
_entity.id
_entity.type
_entity.pdbx_description
1 polymer ?
#
loop_
_entity_poly.entity_id
_entity_poly.type
_entity_poly.pdbx_seq_one_letter_code
_entity_poly.pdbx_strand_id
1 'polypeptide(L)'
;MKDRKILITGASGFIGGFLVEEALRRGYETWAGIRAGSSKAHLQDKRIHFIDLKYGDQEALTAQLSDFAREHGAWDYVIHNAGLTKTLDKRNFFRVNAENTHRFIEALAAAGCKPKKFLLMSSLSSYGRGDEKTFRPIRLDDPQRPDTAYGQSKLEAENYIRKQTYFPYVILRPTGVYGPGEKDYFMEIQSVKSGLDFAVGAIPQRITFIYVKDLATVAFLSLEKEEIENRHYFVADGDVYTD
;
A
#
# COMPACT_ATOMS: atom_id res chain seq x y z
N MET A 1 -22.37 -15.52 -10.29
CA MET A 1 -20.95 -15.23 -10.59
C MET A 1 -20.15 -15.84 -9.47
N LYS A 2 -19.05 -16.54 -9.76
CA LYS A 2 -18.17 -17.08 -8.70
C LYS A 2 -17.58 -15.88 -7.95
N ASP A 3 -17.71 -15.83 -6.62
CA ASP A 3 -17.22 -14.71 -5.83
C ASP A 3 -15.70 -14.56 -6.05
N ARG A 4 -15.27 -13.37 -6.48
CA ARG A 4 -13.86 -13.10 -6.69
C ARG A 4 -13.17 -12.98 -5.33
N LYS A 5 -12.03 -13.62 -5.16
CA LYS A 5 -11.26 -13.64 -3.91
C LYS A 5 -10.19 -12.55 -3.93
N ILE A 6 -10.07 -11.83 -2.81
CA ILE A 6 -9.03 -10.81 -2.67
C ILE A 6 -8.28 -10.97 -1.34
N LEU A 7 -6.96 -10.84 -1.40
CA LEU A 7 -6.13 -10.69 -0.21
C LEU A 7 -5.66 -9.24 -0.08
N ILE A 8 -5.89 -8.66 1.10
CA ILE A 8 -5.42 -7.32 1.46
C ILE A 8 -4.45 -7.45 2.62
N THR A 9 -3.16 -7.23 2.39
CA THR A 9 -2.15 -7.26 3.45
C THR A 9 -2.08 -5.89 4.14
N GLY A 10 -1.63 -5.86 5.41
CA GLY A 10 -1.66 -4.62 6.20
C GLY A 10 -3.08 -4.13 6.50
N ALA A 11 -4.05 -5.05 6.51
CA ALA A 11 -5.48 -4.76 6.65
C ALA A 11 -5.84 -4.06 7.97
N SER A 12 -5.08 -4.28 9.05
CA SER A 12 -5.31 -3.62 10.35
C SER A 12 -4.80 -2.17 10.42
N GLY A 13 -4.10 -1.70 9.39
CA GLY A 13 -3.64 -0.32 9.29
C GLY A 13 -4.74 0.64 8.80
N PHE A 14 -4.44 1.96 8.84
CA PHE A 14 -5.36 3.01 8.42
C PHE A 14 -5.93 2.77 7.01
N ILE A 15 -5.09 2.76 5.99
CA ILE A 15 -5.52 2.52 4.59
C ILE A 15 -6.12 1.12 4.45
N GLY A 16 -5.54 0.12 5.13
CA GLY A 16 -5.95 -1.28 5.02
C GLY A 16 -7.41 -1.51 5.43
N GLY A 17 -7.89 -0.85 6.49
CA GLY A 17 -9.27 -0.93 6.92
C GLY A 17 -10.26 -0.47 5.84
N PHE A 18 -9.98 0.65 5.17
CA PHE A 18 -10.82 1.16 4.07
C PHE A 18 -10.75 0.28 2.81
N LEU A 19 -9.60 -0.33 2.53
CA LEU A 19 -9.49 -1.31 1.45
C LEU A 19 -10.36 -2.54 1.72
N VAL A 20 -10.40 -3.04 2.96
CA VAL A 20 -11.27 -4.15 3.36
C VAL A 20 -12.74 -3.77 3.27
N GLU A 21 -13.12 -2.58 3.76
CA GLU A 21 -14.50 -2.06 3.63
C GLU A 21 -14.94 -2.01 2.16
N GLU A 22 -14.10 -1.49 1.27
CA GLU A 22 -14.38 -1.38 -0.16
C GLU A 22 -14.47 -2.76 -0.84
N ALA A 23 -13.62 -3.72 -0.44
CA ALA A 23 -13.69 -5.11 -0.92
C ALA A 23 -15.04 -5.76 -0.60
N LEU A 24 -15.47 -5.63 0.66
CA LEU A 24 -16.76 -6.15 1.12
C LEU A 24 -17.95 -5.49 0.41
N ARG A 25 -17.88 -4.16 0.20
CA ARG A 25 -18.89 -3.39 -0.52
C ARG A 25 -19.03 -3.84 -1.98
N ARG A 26 -17.92 -4.24 -2.60
CA ARG A 26 -17.90 -4.78 -3.98
C ARG A 26 -18.24 -6.26 -4.07
N GLY A 27 -18.50 -6.93 -2.95
CA GLY A 27 -18.87 -8.34 -2.91
C GLY A 27 -17.72 -9.32 -3.13
N TYR A 28 -16.49 -8.94 -2.76
CA TYR A 28 -15.36 -9.87 -2.77
C TYR A 28 -15.40 -10.82 -1.57
N GLU A 29 -15.01 -12.06 -1.77
CA GLU A 29 -14.55 -12.94 -0.69
C GLU A 29 -13.23 -12.38 -0.16
N THR A 30 -13.28 -11.73 1.01
CA THR A 30 -12.23 -10.82 1.48
C THR A 30 -11.36 -11.47 2.54
N TRP A 31 -10.07 -11.55 2.25
CA TRP A 31 -9.03 -12.04 3.15
C TRP A 31 -8.19 -10.87 3.67
N ALA A 32 -8.17 -10.70 4.98
CA ALA A 32 -7.40 -9.66 5.67
C ALA A 32 -6.07 -10.24 6.18
N GLY A 33 -4.98 -9.86 5.55
CA GLY A 33 -3.62 -10.19 6.00
C GLY A 33 -3.21 -9.30 7.15
N ILE A 34 -3.15 -9.86 8.36
CA ILE A 34 -2.77 -9.17 9.61
C ILE A 34 -1.76 -10.01 10.38
N ARG A 35 -0.97 -9.38 11.25
CA ARG A 35 -0.07 -10.10 12.17
C ARG A 35 -0.85 -10.58 13.40
N ALA A 36 -0.39 -11.68 13.99
CA ALA A 36 -0.86 -12.09 15.32
C ALA A 36 -0.76 -10.92 16.29
N GLY A 37 -1.82 -10.67 17.07
CA GLY A 37 -1.90 -9.55 18.00
C GLY A 37 -2.24 -8.18 17.40
N SER A 38 -2.43 -8.06 16.08
CA SER A 38 -2.93 -6.82 15.47
C SER A 38 -4.35 -6.51 15.93
N SER A 39 -4.64 -5.21 16.17
CA SER A 39 -6.01 -4.78 16.47
C SER A 39 -6.94 -5.09 15.31
N LYS A 40 -8.11 -5.63 15.63
CA LYS A 40 -9.21 -5.88 14.69
C LYS A 40 -10.35 -4.87 14.85
N ALA A 41 -10.11 -3.74 15.53
CA ALA A 41 -11.17 -2.78 15.88
C ALA A 41 -11.97 -2.28 14.66
N HIS A 42 -11.34 -2.17 13.50
CA HIS A 42 -11.97 -1.75 12.24
C HIS A 42 -12.29 -2.93 11.31
N LEU A 43 -12.11 -4.18 11.75
CA LEU A 43 -12.29 -5.40 10.96
C LEU A 43 -13.32 -6.32 11.62
N GLN A 44 -14.52 -5.78 11.92
CA GLN A 44 -15.54 -6.47 12.69
C GLN A 44 -16.58 -7.22 11.84
N ASP A 45 -16.60 -7.02 10.52
CA ASP A 45 -17.53 -7.72 9.64
C ASP A 45 -17.23 -9.23 9.61
N LYS A 46 -18.25 -10.04 9.84
CA LYS A 46 -18.14 -11.51 9.92
C LYS A 46 -17.73 -12.17 8.60
N ARG A 47 -17.83 -11.46 7.48
CA ARG A 47 -17.43 -11.94 6.14
C ARG A 47 -15.92 -11.88 5.91
N ILE A 48 -15.16 -11.28 6.84
CA ILE A 48 -13.71 -11.15 6.73
C ILE A 48 -13.05 -12.45 7.16
N HIS A 49 -12.27 -13.05 6.27
CA HIS A 49 -11.34 -14.12 6.59
C HIS A 49 -9.98 -13.51 7.02
N PHE A 50 -9.33 -14.09 8.01
CA PHE A 50 -8.06 -13.60 8.52
C PHE A 50 -6.92 -14.56 8.20
N ILE A 51 -5.77 -14.01 7.80
CA ILE A 51 -4.54 -14.78 7.58
C ILE A 51 -3.34 -14.02 8.17
N ASP A 52 -2.48 -14.74 8.91
CA ASP A 52 -1.20 -14.23 9.39
C ASP A 52 -0.07 -14.80 8.51
N LEU A 53 0.46 -13.96 7.61
CA LEU A 53 1.47 -14.36 6.64
C LEU A 53 2.86 -14.43 7.29
N LYS A 54 3.54 -15.54 7.12
CA LYS A 54 4.82 -15.87 7.75
C LYS A 54 6.02 -15.23 7.03
N TYR A 55 6.03 -13.91 6.88
CA TYR A 55 7.07 -13.17 6.14
C TYR A 55 8.51 -13.38 6.63
N GLY A 56 8.69 -13.77 7.89
CA GLY A 56 10.02 -13.96 8.48
C GLY A 56 10.76 -15.21 7.98
N ASP A 57 10.05 -16.15 7.37
CA ASP A 57 10.55 -17.44 6.91
C ASP A 57 10.01 -17.75 5.52
N GLN A 58 10.90 -17.83 4.52
CA GLN A 58 10.54 -18.05 3.12
C GLN A 58 9.89 -19.40 2.89
N GLU A 59 10.40 -20.46 3.51
CA GLU A 59 9.90 -21.83 3.35
C GLU A 59 8.53 -21.96 4.00
N ALA A 60 8.40 -21.46 5.23
CA ALA A 60 7.14 -21.47 5.95
C ALA A 60 6.05 -20.62 5.25
N LEU A 61 6.42 -19.48 4.64
CA LEU A 61 5.49 -18.67 3.85
C LEU A 61 5.04 -19.40 2.59
N THR A 62 5.98 -20.03 1.87
CA THR A 62 5.69 -20.79 0.65
C THR A 62 4.80 -21.99 0.96
N ALA A 63 5.08 -22.76 2.01
CA ALA A 63 4.25 -23.87 2.46
C ALA A 63 2.84 -23.40 2.84
N GLN A 64 2.72 -22.31 3.61
CA GLN A 64 1.43 -21.70 3.99
C GLN A 64 0.60 -21.32 2.76
N LEU A 65 1.22 -20.70 1.76
CA LEU A 65 0.53 -20.30 0.54
C LEU A 65 0.16 -21.49 -0.35
N SER A 66 0.98 -22.57 -0.36
CA SER A 66 0.66 -23.80 -1.06
C SER A 66 -0.53 -24.53 -0.44
N ASP A 67 -0.58 -24.58 0.90
CA ASP A 67 -1.72 -25.14 1.63
C ASP A 67 -2.98 -24.34 1.36
N PHE A 68 -2.88 -23.01 1.40
CA PHE A 68 -3.99 -22.12 1.06
C PHE A 68 -4.50 -22.35 -0.38
N ALA A 69 -3.57 -22.42 -1.35
CA ALA A 69 -3.93 -22.63 -2.75
C ALA A 69 -4.63 -23.98 -2.99
N ARG A 70 -4.20 -25.02 -2.26
CA ARG A 70 -4.81 -26.36 -2.31
C ARG A 70 -6.22 -26.36 -1.74
N GLU A 71 -6.47 -25.65 -0.65
CA GLU A 71 -7.73 -25.66 0.09
C GLU A 71 -8.75 -24.69 -0.51
N HIS A 72 -8.31 -23.49 -0.88
CA HIS A 72 -9.17 -22.39 -1.29
C HIS A 72 -8.99 -21.95 -2.76
N GLY A 73 -7.95 -22.43 -3.46
CA GLY A 73 -7.51 -21.89 -4.73
C GLY A 73 -6.72 -20.57 -4.54
N ALA A 74 -6.19 -20.02 -5.63
CA ALA A 74 -5.49 -18.73 -5.60
C ALA A 74 -6.48 -17.57 -5.40
N TRP A 75 -5.99 -16.44 -4.85
CA TRP A 75 -6.72 -15.18 -4.89
C TRP A 75 -6.78 -14.65 -6.32
N ASP A 76 -7.91 -14.07 -6.72
CA ASP A 76 -8.00 -13.35 -7.99
C ASP A 76 -7.13 -12.09 -7.94
N TYR A 77 -7.16 -11.37 -6.81
CA TYR A 77 -6.40 -10.15 -6.61
C TYR A 77 -5.66 -10.14 -5.27
N VAL A 78 -4.51 -9.47 -5.27
CA VAL A 78 -3.76 -9.16 -4.06
C VAL A 78 -3.51 -7.66 -4.00
N ILE A 79 -3.89 -7.01 -2.89
CA ILE A 79 -3.45 -5.67 -2.54
C ILE A 79 -2.39 -5.79 -1.45
N HIS A 80 -1.13 -5.56 -1.83
CA HIS A 80 -0.04 -5.54 -0.88
C HIS A 80 0.13 -4.14 -0.30
N ASN A 81 -0.59 -3.89 0.80
CA ASN A 81 -0.58 -2.63 1.54
C ASN A 81 0.21 -2.75 2.86
N ALA A 82 0.72 -3.94 3.20
CA ALA A 82 1.58 -4.11 4.37
C ALA A 82 2.85 -3.27 4.22
N GLY A 83 3.13 -2.46 5.24
CA GLY A 83 4.29 -1.59 5.25
C GLY A 83 4.46 -0.90 6.59
N LEU A 84 5.66 -0.37 6.79
CA LEU A 84 6.05 0.39 7.96
C LEU A 84 6.30 1.83 7.51
N THR A 85 5.64 2.79 8.14
CA THR A 85 5.78 4.23 7.84
C THR A 85 6.64 4.96 8.86
N LYS A 86 6.77 4.40 10.08
CA LYS A 86 7.55 4.97 11.19
C LYS A 86 8.33 3.88 11.92
N THR A 87 9.59 4.16 12.23
CA THR A 87 10.44 3.29 13.05
C THR A 87 11.65 4.06 13.55
N LEU A 88 12.17 3.70 14.72
CA LEU A 88 13.44 4.21 15.24
C LEU A 88 14.65 3.59 14.52
N ASP A 89 14.56 2.32 14.15
CA ASP A 89 15.61 1.64 13.40
C ASP A 89 15.29 1.64 11.90
N LYS A 90 16.03 2.43 11.13
CA LYS A 90 15.85 2.58 9.68
C LYS A 90 15.95 1.26 8.90
N ARG A 91 16.67 0.26 9.40
CA ARG A 91 16.78 -1.07 8.79
C ARG A 91 15.43 -1.78 8.72
N ASN A 92 14.53 -1.49 9.66
CA ASN A 92 13.19 -2.05 9.66
C ASN A 92 12.35 -1.61 8.45
N PHE A 93 12.60 -0.42 7.87
CA PHE A 93 11.94 -0.05 6.63
C PHE A 93 12.26 -1.02 5.49
N PHE A 94 13.55 -1.35 5.30
CA PHE A 94 13.98 -2.27 4.24
C PHE A 94 13.45 -3.68 4.49
N ARG A 95 13.59 -4.18 5.73
CA ARG A 95 13.09 -5.51 6.10
C ARG A 95 11.58 -5.66 5.84
N VAL A 96 10.77 -4.66 6.25
CA VAL A 96 9.31 -4.77 6.18
C VAL A 96 8.78 -4.38 4.80
N ASN A 97 9.28 -3.27 4.23
CA ASN A 97 8.71 -2.74 2.99
C ASN A 97 9.31 -3.38 1.73
N ALA A 98 10.59 -3.77 1.75
CA ALA A 98 11.28 -4.32 0.59
C ALA A 98 11.43 -5.85 0.66
N GLU A 99 12.14 -6.37 1.67
CA GLU A 99 12.44 -7.80 1.76
C GLU A 99 11.18 -8.65 1.91
N ASN A 100 10.24 -8.27 2.79
CA ASN A 100 8.99 -9.00 2.94
C ASN A 100 8.13 -8.95 1.68
N THR A 101 8.13 -7.83 0.94
CA THR A 101 7.47 -7.74 -0.36
C THR A 101 8.09 -8.71 -1.37
N HIS A 102 9.42 -8.74 -1.44
CA HIS A 102 10.13 -9.68 -2.31
C HIS A 102 9.81 -11.14 -1.95
N ARG A 103 9.96 -11.50 -0.66
CA ARG A 103 9.62 -12.85 -0.20
C ARG A 103 8.19 -13.24 -0.52
N PHE A 104 7.25 -12.33 -0.38
CA PHE A 104 5.84 -12.59 -0.69
C PHE A 104 5.60 -12.84 -2.18
N ILE A 105 6.22 -12.05 -3.05
CA ILE A 105 6.14 -12.22 -4.50
C ILE A 105 6.68 -13.61 -4.91
N GLU A 106 7.87 -13.98 -4.41
CA GLU A 106 8.49 -15.26 -4.69
C GLU A 106 7.66 -16.44 -4.14
N ALA A 107 7.14 -16.30 -2.92
CA ALA A 107 6.31 -17.33 -2.31
C ALA A 107 4.99 -17.55 -3.05
N LEU A 108 4.32 -16.48 -3.51
CA LEU A 108 3.13 -16.58 -4.35
C LEU A 108 3.40 -17.35 -5.65
N ALA A 109 4.55 -17.08 -6.26
CA ALA A 109 4.96 -17.76 -7.49
C ALA A 109 5.29 -19.22 -7.25
N ALA A 110 6.10 -19.53 -6.24
CA ALA A 110 6.55 -20.88 -5.90
C ALA A 110 5.39 -21.78 -5.41
N ALA A 111 4.45 -21.21 -4.67
CA ALA A 111 3.27 -21.92 -4.16
C ALA A 111 2.18 -22.17 -5.21
N GLY A 112 2.33 -21.69 -6.45
CA GLY A 112 1.26 -21.75 -7.44
C GLY A 112 0.04 -20.88 -7.09
N CYS A 113 0.17 -19.95 -6.12
CA CYS A 113 -0.89 -19.08 -5.65
C CYS A 113 -0.83 -17.69 -6.35
N LYS A 114 -0.63 -17.71 -7.67
CA LYS A 114 -0.45 -16.51 -8.49
C LYS A 114 -1.77 -15.76 -8.66
N PRO A 115 -1.87 -14.49 -8.27
CA PRO A 115 -3.06 -13.70 -8.51
C PRO A 115 -3.17 -13.32 -9.99
N LYS A 116 -4.39 -13.05 -10.45
CA LYS A 116 -4.63 -12.44 -11.78
C LYS A 116 -4.02 -11.05 -11.88
N LYS A 117 -4.00 -10.31 -10.78
CA LYS A 117 -3.32 -9.01 -10.69
C LYS A 117 -2.89 -8.71 -9.25
N PHE A 118 -1.69 -8.17 -9.12
CA PHE A 118 -1.09 -7.76 -7.85
C PHE A 118 -0.99 -6.23 -7.80
N LEU A 119 -1.52 -5.60 -6.76
CA LEU A 119 -1.38 -4.18 -6.51
C LEU A 119 -0.40 -3.96 -5.37
N LEU A 120 0.68 -3.21 -5.65
CA LEU A 120 1.62 -2.72 -4.65
C LEU A 120 1.23 -1.30 -4.22
N MET A 121 0.89 -1.13 -2.94
CA MET A 121 0.72 0.18 -2.35
C MET A 121 2.11 0.75 -2.00
N SER A 122 2.64 1.57 -2.92
CA SER A 122 3.90 2.28 -2.75
C SER A 122 3.67 3.66 -2.10
N SER A 123 4.45 4.67 -2.46
CA SER A 123 4.34 6.06 -1.99
C SER A 123 4.99 7.00 -2.98
N LEU A 124 4.52 8.25 -3.05
CA LEU A 124 5.23 9.33 -3.76
C LEU A 124 6.66 9.53 -3.23
N SER A 125 6.91 9.21 -1.96
CA SER A 125 8.25 9.27 -1.34
C SER A 125 9.30 8.42 -2.06
N SER A 126 8.92 7.47 -2.93
CA SER A 126 9.86 6.73 -3.79
C SER A 126 10.52 7.60 -4.86
N TYR A 127 10.01 8.82 -5.10
CA TYR A 127 10.60 9.83 -6.00
C TYR A 127 11.46 10.87 -5.26
N GLY A 128 11.28 11.03 -3.94
CA GLY A 128 11.88 12.10 -3.15
C GLY A 128 11.06 13.39 -3.20
N ARG A 129 11.68 14.51 -2.84
CA ARG A 129 10.97 15.78 -2.62
C ARG A 129 10.56 16.53 -3.89
N GLY A 130 11.08 16.17 -5.05
CA GLY A 130 10.87 16.94 -6.27
C GLY A 130 11.72 18.21 -6.34
N ASP A 131 11.27 19.19 -7.13
CA ASP A 131 11.99 20.46 -7.34
C ASP A 131 11.43 21.53 -6.38
N GLU A 132 12.11 21.72 -5.25
CA GLU A 132 11.75 22.71 -4.22
C GLU A 132 12.00 24.18 -4.64
N LYS A 133 12.61 24.43 -5.80
CA LYS A 133 12.89 25.80 -6.31
C LYS A 133 11.83 26.27 -7.29
N THR A 134 11.53 25.46 -8.28
CA THR A 134 10.54 25.81 -9.32
C THR A 134 9.16 25.26 -9.04
N PHE A 135 9.05 24.33 -8.08
CA PHE A 135 7.83 23.60 -7.77
C PHE A 135 7.21 22.89 -8.98
N ARG A 136 8.04 22.49 -9.93
CA ARG A 136 7.60 21.68 -11.06
C ARG A 136 7.01 20.36 -10.54
N PRO A 137 5.81 19.98 -10.99
CA PRO A 137 5.22 18.69 -10.61
C PRO A 137 6.13 17.52 -10.96
N ILE A 138 6.22 16.54 -10.07
CA ILE A 138 6.92 15.28 -10.30
C ILE A 138 6.17 14.52 -11.42
N ARG A 139 6.90 14.01 -12.40
CA ARG A 139 6.38 13.22 -13.51
C ARG A 139 6.78 11.76 -13.40
N LEU A 140 6.05 10.88 -14.06
CA LEU A 140 6.33 9.45 -14.05
C LEU A 140 7.65 9.07 -14.71
N ASP A 141 8.13 9.90 -15.63
CA ASP A 141 9.42 9.75 -16.33
C ASP A 141 10.59 10.42 -15.60
N ASP A 142 10.35 11.14 -14.51
CA ASP A 142 11.41 11.67 -13.68
C ASP A 142 12.22 10.54 -12.99
N PRO A 143 13.52 10.73 -12.76
CA PRO A 143 14.33 9.75 -12.05
C PRO A 143 13.90 9.67 -10.58
N GLN A 144 13.66 8.45 -10.09
CA GLN A 144 13.36 8.22 -8.67
C GLN A 144 14.62 8.45 -7.82
N ARG A 145 14.58 9.43 -6.93
CA ARG A 145 15.70 9.84 -6.04
C ARG A 145 15.22 10.01 -4.61
N PRO A 146 14.76 8.94 -3.95
CA PRO A 146 14.25 9.01 -2.58
C PRO A 146 15.34 9.48 -1.61
N ASP A 147 15.02 10.46 -0.78
CA ASP A 147 15.89 11.08 0.20
C ASP A 147 15.73 10.53 1.63
N THR A 148 14.73 9.68 1.83
CA THR A 148 14.43 9.03 3.11
C THR A 148 14.59 7.52 3.04
N ALA A 149 14.94 6.86 4.15
CA ALA A 149 14.99 5.40 4.23
C ALA A 149 13.64 4.74 3.91
N TYR A 150 12.53 5.40 4.28
CA TYR A 150 11.19 4.97 3.90
C TYR A 150 11.01 4.99 2.37
N GLY A 151 11.29 6.12 1.72
CA GLY A 151 11.19 6.24 0.27
C GLY A 151 12.09 5.26 -0.47
N GLN A 152 13.34 5.07 0.01
CA GLN A 152 14.28 4.09 -0.53
C GLN A 152 13.73 2.67 -0.43
N SER A 153 13.15 2.28 0.72
CA SER A 153 12.57 0.95 0.90
C SER A 153 11.35 0.71 0.01
N LYS A 154 10.54 1.76 -0.25
CA LYS A 154 9.41 1.68 -1.20
C LYS A 154 9.91 1.54 -2.64
N LEU A 155 10.93 2.28 -3.04
CA LEU A 155 11.54 2.14 -4.37
C LEU A 155 12.13 0.74 -4.57
N GLU A 156 12.77 0.18 -3.54
CA GLU A 156 13.31 -1.18 -3.62
C GLU A 156 12.20 -2.23 -3.83
N ALA A 157 11.07 -2.11 -3.11
CA ALA A 157 9.90 -2.96 -3.33
C ALA A 157 9.34 -2.81 -4.76
N GLU A 158 9.28 -1.59 -5.30
CA GLU A 158 8.87 -1.35 -6.68
C GLU A 158 9.81 -2.00 -7.69
N ASN A 159 11.11 -2.00 -7.41
CA ASN A 159 12.10 -2.64 -8.28
C ASN A 159 11.93 -4.17 -8.32
N TYR A 160 11.57 -4.79 -7.20
CA TYR A 160 11.25 -6.22 -7.18
C TYR A 160 10.01 -6.54 -8.01
N ILE A 161 8.91 -5.82 -7.81
CA ILE A 161 7.66 -6.11 -8.56
C ILE A 161 7.82 -5.83 -10.06
N ARG A 162 8.65 -4.86 -10.46
CA ARG A 162 8.92 -4.59 -11.89
C ARG A 162 9.77 -5.67 -12.57
N LYS A 163 10.62 -6.36 -11.83
CA LYS A 163 11.53 -7.38 -12.37
C LYS A 163 10.87 -8.75 -12.49
N GLN A 164 9.83 -9.01 -11.71
CA GLN A 164 9.14 -10.30 -11.76
C GLN A 164 8.29 -10.45 -13.02
N THR A 165 8.11 -11.69 -13.46
CA THR A 165 7.32 -12.06 -14.66
C THR A 165 6.21 -13.05 -14.34
N TYR A 166 5.89 -13.25 -13.07
CA TYR A 166 5.00 -14.29 -12.60
C TYR A 166 3.51 -13.96 -12.79
N PHE A 167 3.16 -12.68 -12.64
CA PHE A 167 1.80 -12.16 -12.72
C PHE A 167 1.77 -10.67 -13.04
N PRO A 168 0.67 -10.16 -13.63
CA PRO A 168 0.47 -8.73 -13.86
C PRO A 168 0.43 -7.93 -12.56
N TYR A 169 0.91 -6.68 -12.61
CA TYR A 169 0.94 -5.81 -11.44
C TYR A 169 0.47 -4.38 -11.73
N VAL A 170 0.12 -3.68 -10.64
CA VAL A 170 -0.08 -2.23 -10.62
C VAL A 170 0.65 -1.65 -9.41
N ILE A 171 1.33 -0.52 -9.58
CA ILE A 171 1.93 0.24 -8.48
C ILE A 171 1.15 1.53 -8.31
N LEU A 172 0.60 1.77 -7.12
CA LEU A 172 0.03 3.04 -6.74
C LEU A 172 0.97 3.77 -5.79
N ARG A 173 1.21 5.05 -6.07
CA ARG A 173 2.03 5.96 -5.26
C ARG A 173 1.15 7.09 -4.74
N PRO A 174 0.41 6.86 -3.65
CA PRO A 174 -0.36 7.92 -3.02
C PRO A 174 0.56 9.01 -2.48
N THR A 175 0.03 10.22 -2.47
CA THR A 175 0.56 11.39 -1.77
C THR A 175 0.21 11.32 -0.28
N GLY A 176 0.04 12.43 0.43
CA GLY A 176 -0.46 12.43 1.80
C GLY A 176 -1.88 11.85 1.86
N VAL A 177 -2.05 10.72 2.54
CA VAL A 177 -3.37 10.08 2.66
C VAL A 177 -4.05 10.54 3.92
N TYR A 178 -5.21 11.20 3.80
CA TYR A 178 -5.97 11.70 4.92
C TYR A 178 -7.36 11.04 5.01
N GLY A 179 -7.98 11.15 6.19
CA GLY A 179 -9.33 10.64 6.41
C GLY A 179 -9.58 10.18 7.85
N PRO A 180 -10.79 9.66 8.15
CA PRO A 180 -11.14 9.23 9.48
C PRO A 180 -10.19 8.17 10.04
N GLY A 181 -9.60 8.44 11.23
CA GLY A 181 -8.66 7.54 11.90
C GLY A 181 -7.19 7.75 11.53
N GLU A 182 -6.88 8.67 10.62
CA GLU A 182 -5.53 9.16 10.39
C GLU A 182 -5.10 10.04 11.60
N LYS A 183 -3.82 9.89 12.03
CA LYS A 183 -3.39 10.51 13.28
C LYS A 183 -2.43 11.69 13.10
N ASP A 184 -1.63 11.68 12.04
CA ASP A 184 -0.54 12.64 11.87
C ASP A 184 -1.07 13.99 11.39
N TYR A 185 -1.80 14.00 10.29
CA TYR A 185 -2.48 15.21 9.78
C TYR A 185 -3.59 15.69 10.71
N PHE A 186 -4.24 14.75 11.43
CA PHE A 186 -5.24 15.13 12.43
C PHE A 186 -4.65 15.96 13.56
N MET A 187 -3.44 15.61 14.06
CA MET A 187 -2.75 16.40 15.08
C MET A 187 -2.36 17.78 14.57
N GLU A 188 -1.90 17.87 13.32
CA GLU A 188 -1.57 19.15 12.67
C GLU A 188 -2.80 20.05 12.54
N ILE A 189 -3.90 19.51 12.00
CA ILE A 189 -5.19 20.23 11.90
C ILE A 189 -5.69 20.70 13.27
N GLN A 190 -5.56 19.89 14.33
CA GLN A 190 -5.92 20.30 15.68
C GLN A 190 -5.03 21.43 16.19
N SER A 191 -3.74 21.43 15.89
CA SER A 191 -2.81 22.49 16.24
C SER A 191 -3.22 23.81 15.60
N VAL A 192 -3.44 23.81 14.29
CA VAL A 192 -3.93 24.97 13.53
C VAL A 192 -5.26 25.48 14.09
N LYS A 193 -6.21 24.60 14.38
CA LYS A 193 -7.50 24.96 14.99
C LYS A 193 -7.34 25.60 16.38
N SER A 194 -6.30 25.26 17.13
CA SER A 194 -5.99 25.88 18.42
C SER A 194 -5.20 27.19 18.29
N GLY A 195 -4.98 27.68 17.08
CA GLY A 195 -4.27 28.94 16.80
C GLY A 195 -2.73 28.77 16.74
N LEU A 196 -2.25 27.53 16.68
CA LEU A 196 -0.82 27.24 16.58
C LEU A 196 -0.55 26.65 15.18
N ASP A 197 -0.05 27.50 14.29
CA ASP A 197 0.42 27.10 12.97
C ASP A 197 1.94 26.97 12.99
N PHE A 198 2.45 25.76 12.75
CA PHE A 198 3.87 25.49 12.76
C PHE A 198 4.33 25.22 11.34
N ALA A 199 4.82 26.25 10.66
CA ALA A 199 5.54 26.06 9.40
C ALA A 199 6.84 25.31 9.65
N VAL A 200 7.12 24.27 8.89
CA VAL A 200 8.39 23.54 8.96
C VAL A 200 9.37 24.12 7.95
N GLY A 201 10.25 24.99 8.43
CA GLY A 201 11.29 25.64 7.60
C GLY A 201 10.90 27.07 7.20
N ALA A 202 11.81 27.71 6.41
CA ALA A 202 11.65 29.11 5.95
C ALA A 202 11.22 29.21 4.47
N ILE A 203 10.98 28.08 3.82
CA ILE A 203 10.62 28.02 2.40
C ILE A 203 9.19 27.46 2.32
N PRO A 204 8.24 28.14 1.63
CA PRO A 204 6.90 27.62 1.42
C PRO A 204 6.93 26.22 0.84
N GLN A 205 6.12 25.33 1.38
CA GLN A 205 6.01 23.96 0.89
C GLN A 205 4.77 23.79 0.04
N ARG A 206 4.80 22.88 -0.92
CA ARG A 206 3.64 22.45 -1.69
C ARG A 206 3.37 21.00 -1.41
N ILE A 207 2.18 20.73 -0.92
CA ILE A 207 1.76 19.39 -0.49
C ILE A 207 0.55 19.00 -1.32
N THR A 208 0.45 17.71 -1.62
CA THR A 208 -0.71 17.11 -2.30
C THR A 208 -1.26 16.00 -1.43
N PHE A 209 -2.56 15.81 -1.48
CA PHE A 209 -3.27 14.83 -0.66
C PHE A 209 -4.14 13.91 -1.49
N ILE A 210 -4.64 12.87 -0.86
CA ILE A 210 -5.71 12.00 -1.36
C ILE A 210 -6.58 11.54 -0.20
N TYR A 211 -7.90 11.62 -0.36
CA TYR A 211 -8.82 11.06 0.62
C TYR A 211 -8.77 9.53 0.60
N VAL A 212 -8.74 8.91 1.77
CA VAL A 212 -8.51 7.46 1.90
C VAL A 212 -9.54 6.60 1.17
N LYS A 213 -10.82 7.02 1.11
CA LYS A 213 -11.86 6.27 0.39
C LYS A 213 -11.69 6.39 -1.13
N ASP A 214 -11.20 7.52 -1.62
CA ASP A 214 -10.89 7.70 -3.04
C ASP A 214 -9.69 6.84 -3.43
N LEU A 215 -8.65 6.79 -2.58
CA LEU A 215 -7.52 5.88 -2.77
C LEU A 215 -7.99 4.42 -2.83
N ALA A 216 -8.89 4.01 -1.93
CA ALA A 216 -9.47 2.66 -1.96
C ALA A 216 -10.23 2.41 -3.27
N THR A 217 -11.06 3.37 -3.71
CA THR A 217 -11.77 3.28 -4.99
C THR A 217 -10.82 3.13 -6.18
N VAL A 218 -9.76 3.96 -6.25
CA VAL A 218 -8.72 3.89 -7.30
C VAL A 218 -8.00 2.54 -7.28
N ALA A 219 -7.71 2.00 -6.09
CA ALA A 219 -7.07 0.68 -5.98
C ALA A 219 -7.92 -0.42 -6.63
N PHE A 220 -9.22 -0.46 -6.36
CA PHE A 220 -10.11 -1.45 -6.98
C PHE A 220 -10.33 -1.21 -8.47
N LEU A 221 -10.49 0.03 -8.92
CA LEU A 221 -10.57 0.34 -10.33
C LEU A 221 -9.32 -0.12 -11.10
N SER A 222 -8.13 0.04 -10.51
CA SER A 222 -6.88 -0.43 -11.10
C SER A 222 -6.80 -1.95 -11.23
N LEU A 223 -7.39 -2.68 -10.29
CA LEU A 223 -7.44 -4.15 -10.34
C LEU A 223 -8.45 -4.65 -11.36
N GLU A 224 -9.62 -4.02 -11.44
CA GLU A 224 -10.76 -4.49 -12.24
C GLU A 224 -10.66 -4.16 -13.73
N LYS A 225 -9.92 -3.10 -14.09
CA LYS A 225 -9.70 -2.73 -15.48
C LYS A 225 -8.65 -3.62 -16.14
N GLU A 226 -9.01 -4.37 -17.17
CA GLU A 226 -8.14 -5.31 -17.86
C GLU A 226 -6.95 -4.63 -18.52
N GLU A 227 -7.14 -3.45 -19.11
CA GLU A 227 -6.11 -2.67 -19.79
C GLU A 227 -5.02 -2.11 -18.86
N ILE A 228 -5.22 -2.18 -17.54
CA ILE A 228 -4.25 -1.72 -16.55
C ILE A 228 -3.40 -2.90 -16.07
N GLU A 229 -2.30 -3.16 -16.79
CA GLU A 229 -1.30 -4.16 -16.43
C GLU A 229 0.10 -3.60 -16.52
N ASN A 230 0.97 -3.96 -15.57
CA ASN A 230 2.37 -3.53 -15.49
C ASN A 230 2.52 -2.00 -15.56
N ARG A 231 1.60 -1.29 -14.92
CA ARG A 231 1.50 0.16 -14.88
C ARG A 231 1.76 0.70 -13.47
N HIS A 232 2.06 1.99 -13.42
CA HIS A 232 2.25 2.69 -12.17
C HIS A 232 1.67 4.10 -12.25
N TYR A 233 1.14 4.59 -11.13
CA TYR A 233 0.43 5.86 -11.06
C TYR A 233 0.78 6.62 -9.80
N PHE A 234 0.83 7.96 -9.88
CA PHE A 234 0.64 8.82 -8.72
C PHE A 234 -0.85 8.92 -8.43
N VAL A 235 -1.19 9.04 -7.14
CA VAL A 235 -2.58 9.15 -6.71
C VAL A 235 -2.71 10.34 -5.77
N ALA A 236 -3.40 11.37 -6.24
CA ALA A 236 -3.70 12.62 -5.53
C ALA A 236 -5.13 13.07 -5.88
N ASP A 237 -5.67 14.02 -5.12
CA ASP A 237 -6.99 14.64 -5.39
C ASP A 237 -6.95 15.63 -6.56
N GLY A 238 -5.77 16.04 -7.01
CA GLY A 238 -5.57 16.98 -8.11
C GLY A 238 -5.26 18.40 -7.66
N ASP A 239 -5.45 18.70 -6.38
CA ASP A 239 -5.16 20.02 -5.81
C ASP A 239 -3.74 20.08 -5.21
N VAL A 240 -3.22 21.30 -5.13
CA VAL A 240 -1.92 21.60 -4.50
C VAL A 240 -2.17 22.57 -3.34
N TYR A 241 -1.78 22.13 -2.17
CA TYR A 241 -1.93 22.91 -0.93
C TYR A 241 -0.59 23.58 -0.59
N THR A 242 -0.68 24.76 -0.01
CA THR A 242 0.48 25.53 0.51
C THR A 242 0.29 25.75 1.99
N ASP A 243 1.39 25.73 2.74
CA ASP A 243 1.48 26.21 4.11
C ASP A 243 1.35 27.75 4.19
#